data_2783e8eb0aafc616da6e83ac235af4f7
#
_entry.id   2783e8eb0aafc616da6e83ac235af4f7
#
_cell.length_a   1.000
_cell.length_b   1.000
_cell.length_c   1.000
_cell.angle_alpha   90.00
_cell.angle_beta   90.00
_cell.angle_gamma   90.00
#
_symmetry.space_group_name_H-M   'P 1'
#
loop_
_entity.id
_entity.type
_entity.pdbx_description
1 polymer ?
#
loop_
_entity_poly.entity_id
_entity_poly.type
_entity_poly.pdbx_seq_one_letter_code
_entity_poly.pdbx_strand_id
1 'polypeptide(L)'
;MTAASPFQLPSRRAFLGAGAALLGATTFQGLAWAASGGAWVTLETFSAAGKSTGTARVQKIVKSEAEWKKQLSANAFEITRHAGTEPAFSGVYWNNHADGLYRCICCDAELFDSSSKFDAGCGWPSFSQEIKQGAIEEHVDHAHGMTRTETVCANCGAHLGHVFPDGPTPTGLRYCMNSASLDFKPR
;
A
#
# COMPACT_ATOMS: atom_id res chain seq x y z
N MET A 1 12.63 46.31 -49.90
CA MET A 1 11.61 47.31 -50.27
C MET A 1 10.27 46.62 -50.22
N THR A 2 9.52 46.86 -49.19
CA THR A 2 8.06 46.93 -49.14
C THR A 2 7.67 46.94 -47.65
N ALA A 3 6.95 48.00 -47.31
CA ALA A 3 6.65 48.44 -45.97
C ALA A 3 5.55 47.57 -45.28
N ALA A 4 5.69 47.36 -44.00
CA ALA A 4 4.66 46.79 -43.13
C ALA A 4 3.65 47.85 -42.72
N SER A 5 2.35 47.56 -42.88
CA SER A 5 1.23 48.40 -42.44
C SER A 5 0.88 48.07 -40.97
N PRO A 6 0.48 49.05 -40.15
CA PRO A 6 0.12 48.85 -38.75
C PRO A 6 -1.35 48.43 -38.62
N PHE A 7 -1.58 47.46 -37.74
CA PHE A 7 -2.89 46.96 -37.36
C PHE A 7 -3.57 47.94 -36.39
N GLN A 8 -4.76 48.43 -36.75
CA GLN A 8 -5.54 49.44 -36.04
C GLN A 8 -6.60 48.73 -35.17
N LEU A 9 -6.63 49.02 -33.86
CA LEU A 9 -7.62 48.53 -32.91
C LEU A 9 -8.96 49.28 -33.04
N PRO A 10 -10.12 48.61 -33.03
CA PRO A 10 -11.41 49.29 -33.00
C PRO A 10 -11.83 49.69 -31.57
N SER A 11 -12.40 50.89 -31.49
CA SER A 11 -12.86 51.62 -30.32
C SER A 11 -14.09 50.98 -29.66
N ARG A 12 -14.12 51.10 -28.32
CA ARG A 12 -15.27 50.79 -27.44
C ARG A 12 -16.46 51.71 -27.76
N ARG A 13 -17.61 51.10 -28.04
CA ARG A 13 -18.90 51.77 -27.94
C ARG A 13 -19.78 51.00 -26.99
N ALA A 14 -20.21 51.70 -25.94
CA ALA A 14 -21.15 51.26 -24.95
C ALA A 14 -22.52 51.02 -25.55
N PHE A 15 -23.15 49.88 -25.25
CA PHE A 15 -24.61 49.73 -25.40
C PHE A 15 -25.21 49.42 -24.00
N LEU A 16 -25.94 50.41 -23.53
CA LEU A 16 -26.88 50.26 -22.39
C LEU A 16 -28.12 49.56 -22.95
N GLY A 17 -28.43 48.38 -22.47
CA GLY A 17 -29.67 47.65 -22.72
C GLY A 17 -30.15 47.02 -21.43
N ALA A 18 -31.24 47.61 -20.87
CA ALA A 18 -31.93 47.04 -19.70
C ALA A 18 -32.66 45.76 -20.12
N GLY A 19 -32.42 44.68 -19.38
CA GLY A 19 -33.09 43.40 -19.56
C GLY A 19 -33.17 42.64 -18.25
N ALA A 20 -34.38 42.29 -17.84
CA ALA A 20 -34.85 41.76 -16.57
C ALA A 20 -34.01 40.58 -16.05
N ALA A 21 -33.72 40.64 -14.76
CA ALA A 21 -33.12 39.55 -13.98
C ALA A 21 -34.11 38.41 -13.77
N LEU A 22 -33.87 37.27 -14.37
CA LEU A 22 -34.39 35.97 -13.94
C LEU A 22 -33.34 35.36 -13.02
N LEU A 23 -33.58 35.42 -11.74
CA LEU A 23 -32.85 34.69 -10.71
C LEU A 23 -33.14 33.18 -10.85
N GLY A 24 -32.41 32.52 -11.69
CA GLY A 24 -32.30 31.06 -11.70
C GLY A 24 -31.40 30.63 -10.54
N ALA A 25 -31.99 30.22 -9.43
CA ALA A 25 -31.26 29.54 -8.37
C ALA A 25 -30.79 28.22 -8.86
N THR A 26 -29.57 28.15 -9.40
CA THR A 26 -28.85 26.89 -9.61
C THR A 26 -28.43 26.39 -8.24
N THR A 27 -29.23 25.45 -7.70
CA THR A 27 -28.80 24.65 -6.56
C THR A 27 -27.58 23.87 -6.99
N PHE A 28 -26.41 24.33 -6.60
CA PHE A 28 -25.18 23.53 -6.59
C PHE A 28 -25.45 22.38 -5.62
N GLN A 29 -25.95 21.24 -6.14
CA GLN A 29 -25.88 19.99 -5.41
C GLN A 29 -24.40 19.64 -5.33
N GLY A 30 -23.77 20.12 -4.26
CA GLY A 30 -22.45 19.66 -3.85
C GLY A 30 -22.55 18.15 -3.70
N LEU A 31 -21.88 17.43 -4.60
CA LEU A 31 -21.53 16.03 -4.38
C LEU A 31 -20.80 16.01 -3.04
N ALA A 32 -21.54 15.70 -1.97
CA ALA A 32 -20.95 15.34 -0.71
C ALA A 32 -20.12 14.08 -0.99
N TRP A 33 -18.82 14.27 -1.15
CA TRP A 33 -17.87 13.19 -1.06
C TRP A 33 -18.06 12.62 0.33
N ALA A 34 -18.77 11.50 0.42
CA ALA A 34 -18.84 10.73 1.65
C ALA A 34 -17.38 10.42 2.00
N ALA A 35 -16.86 11.14 2.98
CA ALA A 35 -15.61 10.78 3.62
C ALA A 35 -15.87 9.38 4.19
N SER A 36 -15.42 8.34 3.47
CA SER A 36 -15.33 7.00 4.00
C SER A 36 -14.40 7.12 5.19
N GLY A 37 -14.96 7.11 6.40
CA GLY A 37 -14.23 7.17 7.65
C GLY A 37 -13.40 5.90 7.82
N GLY A 38 -12.37 5.74 6.98
CA GLY A 38 -11.44 4.64 7.04
C GLY A 38 -10.70 4.65 8.38
N ALA A 39 -10.48 3.47 8.95
CA ALA A 39 -9.64 3.33 10.13
C ALA A 39 -8.26 3.95 9.87
N TRP A 40 -7.64 4.49 10.93
CA TRP A 40 -6.31 5.08 10.86
C TRP A 40 -5.28 4.07 11.38
N VAL A 41 -4.11 4.07 10.76
CA VAL A 41 -2.95 3.31 11.21
C VAL A 41 -1.74 4.23 11.31
N THR A 42 -0.83 3.94 12.24
CA THR A 42 0.45 4.64 12.35
C THR A 42 1.53 3.77 11.73
N LEU A 43 2.15 4.26 10.68
CA LEU A 43 3.23 3.58 9.97
C LEU A 43 4.56 4.30 10.20
N GLU A 44 5.65 3.56 10.19
CA GLU A 44 6.98 4.13 10.11
C GLU A 44 7.25 4.62 8.68
N THR A 45 7.93 5.75 8.58
CA THR A 45 8.33 6.35 7.31
C THR A 45 9.83 6.24 7.14
N PHE A 46 10.27 6.03 5.89
CA PHE A 46 11.69 5.84 5.57
C PHE A 46 12.12 6.82 4.48
N SER A 47 13.38 7.22 4.52
CA SER A 47 14.04 7.94 3.43
C SER A 47 14.26 7.01 2.22
N ALA A 48 14.62 7.59 1.07
CA ALA A 48 15.00 6.81 -0.12
C ALA A 48 16.19 5.85 0.14
N ALA A 49 17.04 6.17 1.16
CA ALA A 49 18.15 5.32 1.60
C ALA A 49 17.72 4.27 2.65
N GLY A 50 16.42 4.05 2.87
CA GLY A 50 15.90 3.07 3.83
C GLY A 50 16.17 3.40 5.31
N LYS A 51 16.47 4.67 5.63
CA LYS A 51 16.64 5.11 7.02
C LYS A 51 15.32 5.62 7.57
N SER A 52 14.92 5.19 8.77
CA SER A 52 13.71 5.69 9.45
C SER A 52 13.75 7.21 9.58
N THR A 53 12.63 7.85 9.24
CA THR A 53 12.41 9.31 9.34
C THR A 53 11.33 9.67 10.36
N GLY A 54 10.79 8.68 11.07
CA GLY A 54 9.74 8.84 12.08
C GLY A 54 8.47 8.08 11.74
N THR A 55 7.33 8.55 12.23
CA THR A 55 6.04 7.91 12.00
C THR A 55 5.03 8.86 11.38
N ALA A 56 4.15 8.35 10.53
CA ALA A 56 3.00 9.07 10.00
C ALA A 56 1.71 8.31 10.32
N ARG A 57 0.66 9.07 10.68
CA ARG A 57 -0.69 8.54 10.80
C ARG A 57 -1.37 8.63 9.44
N VAL A 58 -1.73 7.49 8.87
CA VAL A 58 -2.35 7.38 7.55
C VAL A 58 -3.69 6.67 7.63
N GLN A 59 -4.58 6.94 6.69
CA GLN A 59 -5.82 6.17 6.57
C GLN A 59 -5.51 4.81 5.96
N LYS A 60 -6.12 3.74 6.51
CA LYS A 60 -6.06 2.40 5.90
C LYS A 60 -6.58 2.45 4.47
N ILE A 61 -5.88 1.79 3.58
CA ILE A 61 -6.24 1.69 2.17
C ILE A 61 -7.32 0.63 2.00
N VAL A 62 -8.49 1.07 1.56
CA VAL A 62 -9.62 0.19 1.24
C VAL A 62 -9.91 0.32 -0.26
N LYS A 63 -9.83 -0.78 -0.99
CA LYS A 63 -10.15 -0.86 -2.42
C LYS A 63 -11.08 -2.04 -2.66
N SER A 64 -11.88 -1.95 -3.72
CA SER A 64 -12.67 -3.06 -4.21
C SER A 64 -11.80 -4.18 -4.78
N GLU A 65 -12.33 -5.38 -4.85
CA GLU A 65 -11.67 -6.53 -5.47
C GLU A 65 -11.23 -6.26 -6.92
N ALA A 66 -12.08 -5.57 -7.69
CA ALA A 66 -11.79 -5.18 -9.07
C ALA A 66 -10.60 -4.20 -9.18
N GLU A 67 -10.43 -3.30 -8.22
CA GLU A 67 -9.29 -2.38 -8.17
C GLU A 67 -8.00 -3.12 -7.81
N TRP A 68 -8.06 -4.05 -6.86
CA TRP A 68 -6.91 -4.89 -6.53
C TRP A 68 -6.50 -5.79 -7.70
N LYS A 69 -7.44 -6.40 -8.41
CA LYS A 69 -7.16 -7.21 -9.63
C LYS A 69 -6.49 -6.41 -10.75
N LYS A 70 -6.77 -5.12 -10.87
CA LYS A 70 -6.09 -4.26 -11.85
C LYS A 70 -4.65 -3.92 -11.47
N GLN A 71 -4.35 -3.88 -10.17
CA GLN A 71 -3.06 -3.48 -9.63
C GLN A 71 -2.08 -4.65 -9.50
N LEU A 72 -2.58 -5.82 -9.15
CA LEU A 72 -1.79 -6.99 -8.77
C LEU A 72 -1.72 -8.02 -9.90
N SER A 73 -0.66 -8.81 -9.91
CA SER A 73 -0.63 -10.04 -10.70
C SER A 73 -1.68 -11.03 -10.16
N ALA A 74 -2.13 -11.98 -10.99
CA ALA A 74 -3.09 -12.98 -10.57
C ALA A 74 -2.63 -13.75 -9.30
N ASN A 75 -1.35 -14.13 -9.26
CA ASN A 75 -0.78 -14.83 -8.10
C ASN A 75 -0.75 -13.95 -6.85
N ALA A 76 -0.27 -12.71 -6.95
CA ALA A 76 -0.25 -11.78 -5.82
C ALA A 76 -1.67 -11.46 -5.32
N PHE A 77 -2.64 -11.36 -6.22
CA PHE A 77 -4.04 -11.15 -5.87
C PHE A 77 -4.61 -12.32 -5.06
N GLU A 78 -4.44 -13.58 -5.55
CA GLU A 78 -4.90 -14.77 -4.83
C GLU A 78 -4.26 -14.91 -3.44
N ILE A 79 -2.97 -14.65 -3.34
CA ILE A 79 -2.27 -14.72 -2.05
C ILE A 79 -2.73 -13.61 -1.12
N THR A 80 -2.71 -12.35 -1.57
CA THR A 80 -2.90 -11.21 -0.65
C THR A 80 -4.36 -10.91 -0.34
N ARG A 81 -5.31 -11.29 -1.21
CA ARG A 81 -6.73 -10.97 -1.04
C ARG A 81 -7.61 -12.18 -0.73
N HIS A 82 -7.13 -13.41 -1.02
CA HIS A 82 -7.83 -14.65 -0.74
C HIS A 82 -7.08 -15.57 0.23
N ALA A 83 -6.11 -15.03 0.98
CA ALA A 83 -5.29 -15.75 1.96
C ALA A 83 -4.64 -17.03 1.39
N GLY A 84 -4.18 -16.95 0.13
CA GLY A 84 -3.48 -18.05 -0.54
C GLY A 84 -2.06 -18.26 0.02
N THR A 85 -1.45 -19.37 -0.37
CA THR A 85 -0.05 -19.69 -0.04
C THR A 85 0.67 -20.14 -1.29
N GLU A 86 1.83 -19.55 -1.60
CA GLU A 86 2.69 -20.00 -2.68
C GLU A 86 3.36 -21.34 -2.32
N PRO A 87 3.72 -22.19 -3.29
CA PRO A 87 4.50 -23.41 -3.01
C PRO A 87 5.85 -23.07 -2.36
N ALA A 88 6.30 -23.92 -1.44
CA ALA A 88 7.61 -23.75 -0.81
C ALA A 88 8.73 -23.74 -1.88
N PHE A 89 9.75 -22.91 -1.69
CA PHE A 89 10.91 -22.74 -2.58
C PHE A 89 10.57 -22.16 -3.98
N SER A 90 9.33 -21.75 -4.25
CA SER A 90 8.91 -21.19 -5.54
C SER A 90 8.99 -19.68 -5.61
N GLY A 91 8.89 -18.98 -4.47
CA GLY A 91 8.88 -17.54 -4.40
C GLY A 91 10.26 -16.94 -4.63
N VAL A 92 10.30 -15.67 -5.09
CA VAL A 92 11.59 -15.03 -5.48
C VAL A 92 12.43 -14.57 -4.29
N TYR A 93 11.86 -14.53 -3.07
CA TYR A 93 12.56 -13.96 -1.91
C TYR A 93 12.94 -14.98 -0.83
N TRP A 94 12.59 -16.25 -0.96
CA TRP A 94 12.97 -17.25 0.05
C TRP A 94 14.50 -17.29 0.27
N ASN A 95 15.27 -17.18 -0.79
CA ASN A 95 16.75 -17.20 -0.76
C ASN A 95 17.36 -15.82 -1.14
N ASN A 96 16.66 -14.72 -0.90
CA ASN A 96 17.22 -13.37 -1.11
C ASN A 96 18.00 -12.92 0.12
N HIS A 97 19.30 -12.60 -0.05
CA HIS A 97 20.20 -12.14 1.01
C HIS A 97 20.69 -10.70 0.79
N ALA A 98 20.12 -9.99 -0.18
CA ALA A 98 20.47 -8.60 -0.46
C ALA A 98 20.04 -7.69 0.69
N ASP A 99 20.82 -6.63 0.95
CA ASP A 99 20.45 -5.60 1.91
C ASP A 99 19.35 -4.69 1.38
N GLY A 100 18.29 -4.48 2.18
CA GLY A 100 17.15 -3.67 1.76
C GLY A 100 15.92 -3.84 2.63
N LEU A 101 14.80 -3.33 2.10
CA LEU A 101 13.50 -3.35 2.76
C LEU A 101 12.52 -4.23 2.00
N TYR A 102 11.74 -5.02 2.75
CA TYR A 102 10.60 -5.77 2.22
C TYR A 102 9.32 -5.00 2.51
N ARG A 103 8.59 -4.69 1.45
CA ARG A 103 7.38 -3.86 1.46
C ARG A 103 6.16 -4.67 1.06
N CYS A 104 4.99 -4.21 1.44
CA CYS A 104 3.73 -4.80 1.01
C CYS A 104 3.53 -4.55 -0.50
N ILE A 105 3.34 -5.62 -1.28
CA ILE A 105 3.09 -5.55 -2.73
C ILE A 105 1.81 -4.76 -3.06
N CYS A 106 0.86 -4.70 -2.14
CA CYS A 106 -0.42 -4.03 -2.33
C CYS A 106 -0.37 -2.52 -2.11
N CYS A 107 0.38 -2.04 -1.11
CA CYS A 107 0.29 -0.64 -0.65
C CYS A 107 1.65 0.02 -0.40
N ASP A 108 2.74 -0.67 -0.67
CA ASP A 108 4.12 -0.19 -0.52
C ASP A 108 4.52 0.19 0.93
N ALA A 109 3.75 -0.23 1.94
CA ALA A 109 4.13 -0.06 3.34
C ALA A 109 5.34 -0.95 3.67
N GLU A 110 6.31 -0.40 4.41
CA GLU A 110 7.48 -1.14 4.88
C GLU A 110 7.05 -2.15 5.95
N LEU A 111 7.45 -3.42 5.78
CA LEU A 111 7.06 -4.53 6.65
C LEU A 111 8.25 -5.14 7.39
N PHE A 112 9.36 -5.38 6.68
CA PHE A 112 10.53 -6.04 7.24
C PHE A 112 11.83 -5.41 6.71
N ASP A 113 12.85 -5.45 7.55
CA ASP A 113 14.23 -5.13 7.20
C ASP A 113 15.00 -6.43 6.89
N SER A 114 15.88 -6.41 5.89
CA SER A 114 16.74 -7.55 5.54
C SER A 114 17.58 -8.05 6.72
N SER A 115 17.94 -7.20 7.67
CA SER A 115 18.69 -7.57 8.85
C SER A 115 17.94 -8.50 9.80
N SER A 116 16.59 -8.54 9.73
CA SER A 116 15.77 -9.47 10.49
C SER A 116 15.51 -10.80 9.76
N LYS A 117 15.90 -10.89 8.47
CA LYS A 117 15.68 -12.08 7.65
C LYS A 117 16.68 -13.18 8.01
N PHE A 118 16.18 -14.42 8.09
CA PHE A 118 17.01 -15.61 8.33
C PHE A 118 16.52 -16.79 7.51
N ASP A 119 17.40 -17.80 7.34
CA ASP A 119 17.03 -19.04 6.68
C ASP A 119 16.39 -20.00 7.70
N ALA A 120 15.08 -20.20 7.56
CA ALA A 120 14.32 -21.14 8.37
C ALA A 120 14.23 -22.54 7.73
N GLY A 121 14.82 -22.75 6.55
CA GLY A 121 14.75 -24.03 5.81
C GLY A 121 13.35 -24.41 5.32
N CYS A 122 12.35 -23.53 5.47
CA CYS A 122 10.95 -23.83 5.17
C CYS A 122 10.55 -23.52 3.71
N GLY A 123 11.39 -22.81 2.97
CA GLY A 123 11.15 -22.44 1.57
C GLY A 123 10.32 -21.16 1.36
N TRP A 124 10.10 -20.39 2.41
CA TRP A 124 9.49 -19.06 2.37
C TRP A 124 10.40 -18.04 3.06
N PRO A 125 10.36 -16.75 2.65
CA PRO A 125 11.11 -15.70 3.33
C PRO A 125 10.65 -15.61 4.78
N SER A 126 11.61 -15.73 5.71
CA SER A 126 11.37 -15.76 7.15
C SER A 126 12.09 -14.62 7.85
N PHE A 127 11.40 -13.95 8.78
CA PHE A 127 11.91 -12.80 9.52
C PHE A 127 11.69 -13.00 11.01
N SER A 128 12.63 -12.51 11.84
CA SER A 128 12.55 -12.63 13.30
C SER A 128 11.73 -11.54 13.95
N GLN A 129 11.48 -10.44 13.24
CA GLN A 129 10.68 -9.30 13.72
C GLN A 129 10.15 -8.48 12.56
N GLU A 130 9.03 -7.80 12.74
CA GLU A 130 8.56 -6.74 11.86
C GLU A 130 9.48 -5.51 11.93
N ILE A 131 9.44 -4.65 10.91
CA ILE A 131 10.30 -3.45 10.84
C ILE A 131 10.03 -2.50 12.00
N LYS A 132 8.79 -2.44 12.47
CA LYS A 132 8.32 -1.72 13.63
C LYS A 132 7.01 -2.28 14.12
N GLN A 133 6.80 -2.28 15.42
CA GLN A 133 5.56 -2.69 16.03
C GLN A 133 4.36 -1.94 15.44
N GLY A 134 3.38 -2.69 14.93
CA GLY A 134 2.17 -2.16 14.31
C GLY A 134 2.24 -2.02 12.79
N ALA A 135 3.32 -2.46 12.12
CA ALA A 135 3.34 -2.61 10.67
C ALA A 135 2.48 -3.79 10.20
N ILE A 136 2.28 -4.77 11.08
CA ILE A 136 1.55 -6.01 10.86
C ILE A 136 0.45 -6.14 11.92
N GLU A 137 -0.73 -6.59 11.52
CA GLU A 137 -1.80 -7.03 12.40
C GLU A 137 -1.86 -8.56 12.39
N GLU A 138 -2.16 -9.15 13.56
CA GLU A 138 -2.23 -10.60 13.75
C GLU A 138 -3.68 -11.03 13.99
N HIS A 139 -4.10 -12.10 13.31
CA HIS A 139 -5.44 -12.66 13.40
C HIS A 139 -5.37 -14.17 13.62
N VAL A 140 -6.32 -14.71 14.38
CA VAL A 140 -6.41 -16.17 14.55
C VAL A 140 -6.96 -16.78 13.25
N ASP A 141 -6.23 -17.74 12.69
CA ASP A 141 -6.62 -18.51 11.51
C ASP A 141 -6.94 -19.98 11.90
N HIS A 142 -8.16 -20.41 11.57
CA HIS A 142 -8.63 -21.79 11.79
C HIS A 142 -8.77 -22.61 10.51
N ALA A 143 -8.25 -22.12 9.38
CA ALA A 143 -8.35 -22.82 8.11
C ALA A 143 -7.58 -24.17 8.13
N HIS A 144 -8.01 -25.09 7.30
CA HIS A 144 -7.40 -26.40 7.10
C HIS A 144 -7.30 -27.27 8.36
N GLY A 145 -8.19 -27.05 9.36
CA GLY A 145 -8.19 -27.82 10.61
C GLY A 145 -7.02 -27.52 11.56
N MET A 146 -6.28 -26.43 11.31
CA MET A 146 -5.18 -25.95 12.15
C MET A 146 -5.61 -24.67 12.89
N THR A 147 -4.92 -24.37 13.98
CA THR A 147 -4.99 -23.03 14.61
C THR A 147 -3.63 -22.37 14.45
N ARG A 148 -3.59 -21.28 13.72
CA ARG A 148 -2.37 -20.51 13.41
C ARG A 148 -2.62 -19.02 13.65
N THR A 149 -1.57 -18.23 13.67
CA THR A 149 -1.65 -16.78 13.70
C THR A 149 -1.32 -16.23 12.32
N GLU A 150 -2.37 -15.78 11.60
CA GLU A 150 -2.23 -15.08 10.33
C GLU A 150 -1.62 -13.70 10.55
N THR A 151 -0.80 -13.26 9.62
CA THR A 151 -0.25 -11.91 9.59
C THR A 151 -0.75 -11.15 8.36
N VAL A 152 -1.28 -9.94 8.60
CA VAL A 152 -1.78 -9.07 7.54
C VAL A 152 -1.12 -7.69 7.62
N CYS A 153 -1.00 -7.02 6.50
CA CYS A 153 -0.50 -5.65 6.43
C CYS A 153 -1.46 -4.69 7.15
N ALA A 154 -0.99 -3.99 8.18
CA ALA A 154 -1.81 -3.07 8.97
C ALA A 154 -2.43 -1.94 8.13
N ASN A 155 -1.79 -1.53 7.02
CA ASN A 155 -2.25 -0.44 6.17
C ASN A 155 -3.37 -0.84 5.20
N CYS A 156 -3.35 -2.04 4.63
CA CYS A 156 -4.31 -2.43 3.58
C CYS A 156 -4.99 -3.79 3.78
N GLY A 157 -4.69 -4.49 4.89
CA GLY A 157 -5.25 -5.80 5.20
C GLY A 157 -4.84 -6.91 4.22
N ALA A 158 -3.71 -6.76 3.51
CA ALA A 158 -3.20 -7.81 2.64
C ALA A 158 -2.71 -8.99 3.48
N HIS A 159 -3.14 -10.21 3.15
CA HIS A 159 -2.55 -11.41 3.71
C HIS A 159 -1.07 -11.50 3.35
N LEU A 160 -0.21 -11.70 4.35
CA LEU A 160 1.24 -11.79 4.17
C LEU A 160 1.75 -13.22 4.36
N GLY A 161 1.22 -13.92 5.36
CA GLY A 161 1.63 -15.24 5.79
C GLY A 161 1.19 -15.52 7.21
N HIS A 162 2.05 -16.18 7.99
CA HIS A 162 1.77 -16.56 9.38
C HIS A 162 2.99 -16.32 10.27
N VAL A 163 2.75 -16.09 11.55
CA VAL A 163 3.80 -16.01 12.57
C VAL A 163 3.75 -17.24 13.46
N PHE A 164 4.94 -17.74 13.83
CA PHE A 164 5.15 -18.95 14.63
C PHE A 164 6.11 -18.63 15.79
N PRO A 165 5.98 -19.32 16.95
CA PRO A 165 6.84 -19.13 18.13
C PRO A 165 8.08 -20.04 18.09
N ASP A 166 8.65 -20.26 16.91
CA ASP A 166 9.80 -21.13 16.67
C ASP A 166 10.97 -20.41 15.97
N GLY A 167 11.00 -19.09 16.11
CA GLY A 167 12.04 -18.23 15.55
C GLY A 167 13.26 -18.08 16.45
N PRO A 168 14.30 -17.37 15.98
CA PRO A 168 15.52 -17.12 16.73
C PRO A 168 15.31 -16.05 17.82
N THR A 169 16.24 -16.04 18.77
CA THR A 169 16.36 -14.90 19.71
C THR A 169 16.67 -13.60 18.97
N PRO A 170 16.28 -12.43 19.52
CA PRO A 170 15.68 -12.19 20.84
C PRO A 170 14.16 -12.40 20.91
N THR A 171 13.44 -12.42 19.80
CA THR A 171 11.96 -12.44 19.80
C THR A 171 11.36 -13.82 19.99
N GLY A 172 12.07 -14.87 19.54
CA GLY A 172 11.52 -16.23 19.46
C GLY A 172 10.44 -16.40 18.38
N LEU A 173 10.20 -15.36 17.56
CA LEU A 173 9.17 -15.37 16.52
C LEU A 173 9.76 -15.62 15.14
N ARG A 174 9.00 -16.33 14.32
CA ARG A 174 9.26 -16.52 12.89
C ARG A 174 8.06 -16.05 12.08
N TYR A 175 8.21 -14.91 11.44
CA TYR A 175 7.27 -14.39 10.44
C TYR A 175 7.56 -15.09 9.11
N CYS A 176 6.75 -16.06 8.73
CA CYS A 176 6.87 -16.86 7.51
C CYS A 176 5.96 -16.28 6.44
N MET A 177 6.55 -15.56 5.49
CA MET A 177 5.81 -14.72 4.54
C MET A 177 5.80 -15.31 3.13
N ASN A 178 4.73 -15.03 2.37
CA ASN A 178 4.74 -15.32 0.94
C ASN A 178 5.59 -14.30 0.19
N SER A 179 6.49 -14.74 -0.70
CA SER A 179 7.24 -13.81 -1.58
C SER A 179 6.31 -12.96 -2.43
N ALA A 180 5.20 -13.53 -2.91
CA ALA A 180 4.23 -12.83 -3.74
C ALA A 180 3.43 -11.76 -2.99
N SER A 181 3.49 -11.70 -1.67
CA SER A 181 2.91 -10.62 -0.84
C SER A 181 3.88 -9.46 -0.63
N LEU A 182 5.14 -9.60 -1.05
CA LEU A 182 6.22 -8.67 -0.78
C LEU A 182 6.77 -8.05 -2.07
N ASP A 183 7.33 -6.85 -1.93
CA ASP A 183 8.22 -6.20 -2.90
C ASP A 183 9.52 -5.84 -2.18
N PHE A 184 10.67 -6.06 -2.83
CA PHE A 184 11.98 -5.81 -2.25
C PHE A 184 12.62 -4.56 -2.83
N LYS A 185 13.03 -3.65 -1.97
CA LYS A 185 13.76 -2.42 -2.31
C LYS A 185 15.18 -2.52 -1.77
N PRO A 186 16.20 -2.69 -2.62
CA PRO A 186 17.59 -2.69 -2.21
C PRO A 186 17.99 -1.31 -1.65
N ARG A 187 18.92 -1.31 -0.70
CA ARG A 187 19.60 -0.10 -0.21
C ARG A 187 20.79 0.27 -1.05
#